data_11a1ada5bb55b7e9cc889e4dd3f11b40
#
_entry.id   11a1ada5bb55b7e9cc889e4dd3f11b40
#
_cell.length_a   1.000
_cell.length_b   1.000
_cell.length_c   1.000
_cell.angle_alpha   90.00
_cell.angle_beta   90.00
_cell.angle_gamma   90.00
#
_symmetry.space_group_name_H-M   'P 1'
#
loop_
_entity.id
_entity.type
_entity.pdbx_description
1 polymer ?
#
loop_
_entity_poly.entity_id
_entity_poly.type
_entity_poly.pdbx_seq_one_letter_code
_entity_poly.pdbx_strand_id
1 'polypeptide(L)'
;MIFRGSIHEIKALPGAQGSEQQGRRYAVVIQSARFATSTITVALTSANAGPAVYRPEIELDGKMSRVLTDQIYTVAPGRLGAFKGALEADEIVALDQALLLKLGLF
;
A
#
# COMPACT_ATOMS: atom_id res chain seq x y z
N MET A 1 -0.32 -4.16 14.78
CA MET A 1 -0.18 -5.50 14.17
C MET A 1 0.11 -5.34 12.69
N ILE A 2 1.24 -5.86 12.24
CA ILE A 2 1.69 -5.71 10.84
C ILE A 2 1.69 -7.08 10.19
N PHE A 3 0.93 -7.23 9.11
CA PHE A 3 0.88 -8.46 8.33
C PHE A 3 0.55 -8.11 6.88
N ARG A 4 0.79 -9.02 5.96
CA ARG A 4 0.53 -8.75 4.55
C ARG A 4 -0.94 -8.43 4.33
N GLY A 5 -1.20 -7.28 3.71
CA GLY A 5 -2.55 -6.78 3.48
C GLY A 5 -3.07 -5.87 4.58
N SER A 6 -2.34 -5.71 5.70
CA SER A 6 -2.78 -4.77 6.72
C SER A 6 -2.58 -3.34 6.23
N ILE A 7 -3.49 -2.45 6.65
CA ILE A 7 -3.52 -1.05 6.23
C ILE A 7 -3.21 -0.20 7.44
N HIS A 8 -2.27 0.72 7.30
CA HIS A 8 -1.84 1.59 8.38
C HIS A 8 -1.72 3.03 7.90
N GLU A 9 -1.89 3.96 8.82
CA GLU A 9 -1.45 5.33 8.54
C GLU A 9 0.04 5.31 8.38
N ILE A 10 0.56 6.18 7.52
CA ILE A 10 1.99 6.29 7.32
C ILE A 10 2.39 7.76 7.43
N LYS A 11 3.50 7.99 8.14
CA LYS A 11 4.05 9.33 8.27
C LYS A 11 4.58 9.79 6.92
N ALA A 12 4.54 11.10 6.70
CA ALA A 12 5.02 11.68 5.45
C ALA A 12 6.42 11.20 5.15
N LEU A 13 6.65 10.81 3.88
CA LEU A 13 7.96 10.35 3.45
C LEU A 13 8.84 11.55 3.17
N PRO A 14 10.11 11.53 3.60
CA PRO A 14 11.03 12.63 3.32
C PRO A 14 11.18 12.83 1.81
N GLY A 15 11.17 14.09 1.37
CA GLY A 15 11.41 14.43 -0.02
C GLY A 15 10.24 14.22 -0.96
N ALA A 16 9.04 13.93 -0.45
CA ALA A 16 7.86 13.78 -1.29
C ALA A 16 7.58 15.09 -2.02
N GLN A 17 7.43 15.02 -3.34
CA GLN A 17 7.24 16.20 -4.20
C GLN A 17 6.39 15.85 -5.41
N GLY A 18 5.84 16.89 -6.04
CA GLY A 18 5.12 16.75 -7.30
C GLY A 18 3.89 15.87 -7.15
N SER A 19 3.84 14.79 -7.91
CA SER A 19 2.71 13.87 -7.89
C SER A 19 2.75 12.89 -6.72
N GLU A 20 3.78 12.95 -5.89
CA GLU A 20 3.85 12.11 -4.71
C GLU A 20 2.83 12.56 -3.68
N GLN A 21 2.37 11.61 -2.87
CA GLN A 21 1.35 11.87 -1.87
C GLN A 21 1.83 12.85 -0.81
N GLN A 22 0.94 13.77 -0.42
CA GLN A 22 1.20 14.77 0.61
C GLN A 22 0.13 14.63 1.71
N GLY A 23 0.45 14.99 2.95
CA GLY A 23 -0.47 14.99 4.06
C GLY A 23 -0.72 13.61 4.64
N ARG A 24 -1.92 13.41 5.20
CA ARG A 24 -2.28 12.13 5.80
C ARG A 24 -2.38 11.06 4.72
N ARG A 25 -1.75 9.93 5.00
CA ARG A 25 -1.66 8.85 4.04
C ARG A 25 -1.90 7.51 4.68
N TYR A 26 -2.22 6.54 3.83
CA TYR A 26 -2.36 5.15 4.25
C TYR A 26 -1.49 4.29 3.36
N ALA A 27 -0.99 3.21 3.94
CA ALA A 27 -0.14 2.27 3.22
C ALA A 27 -0.64 0.85 3.47
N VAL A 28 -0.53 0.02 2.45
CA VAL A 28 -0.84 -1.41 2.53
C VAL A 28 0.47 -2.17 2.60
N VAL A 29 0.60 -3.05 3.58
CA VAL A 29 1.77 -3.91 3.70
C VAL A 29 1.69 -4.96 2.59
N ILE A 30 2.71 -5.00 1.73
CA ILE A 30 2.77 -5.96 0.63
C ILE A 30 3.84 -7.02 0.84
N GLN A 31 4.65 -6.86 1.87
CA GLN A 31 5.71 -7.81 2.19
C GLN A 31 5.14 -9.11 2.72
N SER A 32 5.76 -10.23 2.31
CA SER A 32 5.39 -11.54 2.84
C SER A 32 5.66 -11.62 4.33
N ALA A 33 4.73 -12.22 5.08
CA ALA A 33 4.92 -12.44 6.50
C ALA A 33 5.97 -13.52 6.79
N ARG A 34 6.46 -14.22 5.76
CA ARG A 34 7.44 -15.29 5.93
C ARG A 34 8.84 -14.78 6.26
N PHE A 35 9.09 -13.50 6.00
CA PHE A 35 10.43 -12.94 6.17
C PHE A 35 10.39 -11.82 7.21
N ALA A 36 11.15 -12.02 8.30
CA ALA A 36 11.31 -10.99 9.32
C ALA A 36 12.51 -10.14 8.94
N THR A 37 12.25 -8.89 8.55
CA THR A 37 13.31 -7.95 8.18
C THR A 37 13.17 -6.70 9.02
N SER A 38 14.24 -5.88 9.04
CA SER A 38 14.24 -4.64 9.81
C SER A 38 13.39 -3.56 9.18
N THR A 39 12.96 -3.76 7.94
CA THR A 39 12.11 -2.82 7.21
C THR A 39 10.87 -3.52 6.69
N ILE A 40 9.87 -2.73 6.34
CA ILE A 40 8.59 -3.24 5.81
C ILE A 40 8.36 -2.62 4.44
N THR A 41 8.03 -3.47 3.47
CA THR A 41 7.69 -3.02 2.12
C THR A 41 6.19 -2.76 2.03
N VAL A 42 5.84 -1.57 1.59
CA VAL A 42 4.45 -1.11 1.54
C VAL A 42 4.16 -0.46 0.19
N ALA A 43 2.87 -0.39 -0.16
CA ALA A 43 2.38 0.41 -1.28
C ALA A 43 1.46 1.48 -0.71
N LEU A 44 1.56 2.70 -1.22
CA LEU A 44 0.69 3.78 -0.78
C LEU A 44 -0.71 3.61 -1.38
N THR A 45 -1.68 4.31 -0.81
CA THR A 45 -3.04 4.35 -1.36
C THR A 45 -3.41 5.78 -1.71
N SER A 46 -4.41 5.93 -2.58
CA SER A 46 -4.94 7.24 -2.92
C SER A 46 -6.41 7.13 -3.30
N ALA A 47 -7.23 7.99 -2.71
CA ALA A 47 -8.63 8.10 -3.09
C ALA A 47 -8.81 8.91 -4.37
N ASN A 48 -7.78 9.67 -4.76
CA ASN A 48 -7.86 10.60 -5.89
C ASN A 48 -7.09 10.13 -7.14
N ALA A 49 -6.35 9.03 -7.02
CA ALA A 49 -5.56 8.55 -8.16
C ALA A 49 -6.46 8.04 -9.28
N GLY A 50 -6.08 8.29 -10.51
CA GLY A 50 -6.79 7.80 -11.67
C GLY A 50 -6.69 6.28 -11.80
N PRO A 51 -7.60 5.66 -12.57
CA PRO A 51 -7.59 4.22 -12.74
C PRO A 51 -6.41 3.74 -13.58
N ALA A 52 -5.91 2.55 -13.24
CA ALA A 52 -4.90 1.87 -14.03
C ALA A 52 -4.98 0.37 -13.69
N VAL A 53 -4.55 -0.47 -14.63
CA VAL A 53 -4.60 -1.93 -14.39
C VAL A 53 -3.73 -2.35 -13.22
N TYR A 54 -2.73 -1.54 -12.85
CA TYR A 54 -1.85 -1.80 -11.73
C TYR A 54 -2.23 -1.02 -10.47
N ARG A 55 -3.44 -0.43 -10.42
CA ARG A 55 -3.95 0.30 -9.24
C ARG A 55 -5.27 -0.31 -8.79
N PRO A 56 -5.22 -1.46 -8.10
CA PRO A 56 -6.46 -2.13 -7.71
C PRO A 56 -7.26 -1.30 -6.73
N GLU A 57 -8.57 -1.39 -6.85
CA GLU A 57 -9.49 -0.68 -5.98
C GLU A 57 -9.68 -1.44 -4.68
N ILE A 58 -9.74 -0.71 -3.59
CA ILE A 58 -10.02 -1.25 -2.28
C ILE A 58 -11.03 -0.34 -1.58
N GLU A 59 -11.64 -0.87 -0.53
CA GLU A 59 -12.47 -0.06 0.34
C GLU A 59 -11.67 0.28 1.60
N LEU A 60 -11.61 1.57 1.92
CA LEU A 60 -10.88 2.07 3.09
C LEU A 60 -11.75 3.09 3.80
N ASP A 61 -12.15 2.78 5.03
CA ASP A 61 -13.06 3.62 5.82
C ASP A 61 -14.37 3.91 5.08
N GLY A 62 -14.92 2.90 4.40
CA GLY A 62 -16.18 3.03 3.67
C GLY A 62 -16.08 3.79 2.37
N LYS A 63 -14.87 4.12 1.92
CA LYS A 63 -14.65 4.87 0.68
C LYS A 63 -13.77 4.07 -0.26
N MET A 64 -14.00 4.28 -1.55
CA MET A 64 -13.14 3.70 -2.58
C MET A 64 -11.77 4.37 -2.55
N SER A 65 -10.74 3.54 -2.60
CA SER A 65 -9.37 4.00 -2.74
C SER A 65 -8.64 3.08 -3.70
N ARG A 66 -7.44 3.45 -4.12
CA ARG A 66 -6.62 2.60 -4.99
C ARG A 66 -5.27 2.35 -4.35
N VAL A 67 -4.80 1.11 -4.47
CA VAL A 67 -3.43 0.78 -4.05
C VAL A 67 -2.51 1.14 -5.19
N LEU A 68 -1.51 1.95 -4.89
CA LEU A 68 -0.59 2.46 -5.90
C LEU A 68 0.62 1.53 -5.98
N THR A 69 0.52 0.49 -6.82
CA THR A 69 1.65 -0.42 -7.00
C THR A 69 2.81 0.24 -7.73
N ASP A 70 2.60 1.46 -8.22
CA ASP A 70 3.65 2.31 -8.78
C ASP A 70 4.30 3.21 -7.72
N GLN A 71 3.89 3.11 -6.45
CA GLN A 71 4.50 3.84 -5.34
C GLN A 71 4.78 2.90 -4.18
N ILE A 72 5.79 2.08 -4.36
CA ILE A 72 6.22 1.09 -3.38
C ILE A 72 7.42 1.67 -2.62
N TYR A 73 7.37 1.53 -1.31
CA TYR A 73 8.42 2.03 -0.43
C TYR A 73 8.82 0.97 0.57
N THR A 74 10.07 1.01 0.98
CA THR A 74 10.59 0.21 2.07
C THR A 74 10.84 1.15 3.23
N VAL A 75 10.14 0.93 4.35
CA VAL A 75 10.15 1.86 5.47
C VAL A 75 10.47 1.15 6.77
N ALA A 76 10.99 1.91 7.74
CA ALA A 76 11.15 1.40 9.09
C ALA A 76 9.75 1.19 9.70
N PRO A 77 9.57 0.13 10.52
CA PRO A 77 8.25 -0.12 11.13
C PRO A 77 7.69 1.07 11.90
N GLY A 78 8.53 1.89 12.49
CA GLY A 78 8.09 3.08 13.22
C GLY A 78 7.44 4.15 12.34
N ARG A 79 7.54 4.03 11.02
CA ARG A 79 6.82 4.92 10.10
C ARG A 79 5.35 4.56 9.99
N LEU A 80 4.99 3.34 10.32
CA LEU A 80 3.61 2.90 10.27
C LEU A 80 2.91 3.31 11.56
N GLY A 81 1.80 4.01 11.40
CA GLY A 81 1.00 4.48 12.52
C GLY A 81 -0.17 3.56 12.80
N ALA A 82 -1.34 4.14 13.05
CA ALA A 82 -2.52 3.40 13.46
C ALA A 82 -2.92 2.33 12.42
N PHE A 83 -3.28 1.16 12.93
CA PHE A 83 -3.86 0.10 12.12
C PHE A 83 -5.27 0.51 11.70
N LYS A 84 -5.56 0.43 10.41
CA LYS A 84 -6.83 0.89 9.85
C LYS A 84 -7.68 -0.23 9.27
N GLY A 85 -7.19 -1.44 9.28
CA GLY A 85 -7.91 -2.58 8.74
C GLY A 85 -7.03 -3.45 7.88
N ALA A 86 -7.65 -4.34 7.14
CA ALA A 86 -6.94 -5.30 6.30
C ALA A 86 -7.71 -5.50 5.00
N LEU A 87 -7.00 -5.82 3.95
CA LEU A 87 -7.60 -6.14 2.67
C LEU A 87 -8.41 -7.43 2.79
N GLU A 88 -9.56 -7.47 2.12
CA GLU A 88 -10.35 -8.68 1.96
C GLU A 88 -9.66 -9.64 0.99
N ALA A 89 -10.11 -10.90 0.97
CA ALA A 89 -9.47 -11.92 0.15
C ALA A 89 -9.45 -11.57 -1.33
N ASP A 90 -10.54 -11.03 -1.86
CA ASP A 90 -10.60 -10.63 -3.27
C ASP A 90 -9.71 -9.42 -3.55
N GLU A 91 -9.55 -8.53 -2.59
CA GLU A 91 -8.65 -7.39 -2.72
C GLU A 91 -7.19 -7.85 -2.73
N ILE A 92 -6.86 -8.87 -1.94
CA ILE A 92 -5.51 -9.46 -1.96
C ILE A 92 -5.22 -10.07 -3.33
N VAL A 93 -6.17 -10.80 -3.90
CA VAL A 93 -6.00 -11.38 -5.24
C VAL A 93 -5.74 -10.29 -6.27
N ALA A 94 -6.53 -9.22 -6.23
CA ALA A 94 -6.35 -8.10 -7.16
C ALA A 94 -5.01 -7.40 -6.97
N LEU A 95 -4.58 -7.26 -5.72
CA LEU A 95 -3.27 -6.67 -5.42
C LEU A 95 -2.15 -7.54 -6.00
N ASP A 96 -2.23 -8.85 -5.80
CA ASP A 96 -1.21 -9.76 -6.32
C ASP A 96 -1.10 -9.68 -7.83
N GLN A 97 -2.23 -9.66 -8.53
CA GLN A 97 -2.25 -9.54 -9.98
C GLN A 97 -1.64 -8.21 -10.43
N ALA A 98 -1.98 -7.13 -9.75
CA ALA A 98 -1.44 -5.81 -10.07
C ALA A 98 0.07 -5.77 -9.89
N LEU A 99 0.59 -6.37 -8.81
CA LEU A 99 2.02 -6.43 -8.55
C LEU A 99 2.75 -7.26 -9.61
N LEU A 100 2.19 -8.39 -10.00
CA LEU A 100 2.78 -9.21 -11.06
C LEU A 100 2.90 -8.41 -12.36
N LEU A 101 1.86 -7.65 -12.70
CA LEU A 101 1.88 -6.80 -13.89
C LEU A 101 2.90 -5.68 -13.76
N LYS A 102 2.81 -4.92 -12.68
CA LYS A 102 3.62 -3.71 -12.52
C LYS A 102 5.10 -4.03 -12.43
N LEU A 103 5.45 -5.14 -11.77
CA LEU A 103 6.83 -5.53 -11.58
C LEU A 103 7.35 -6.46 -12.67
N GLY A 104 6.52 -6.83 -13.62
CA GLY A 104 6.93 -7.67 -14.74
C GLY A 104 7.28 -9.10 -14.34
N LEU A 105 6.53 -9.67 -13.40
CA LEU A 105 6.87 -10.97 -12.82
C LEU A 105 6.12 -12.13 -13.45
N PHE A 106 5.43 -11.89 -14.56
CA PHE A 106 4.80 -13.01 -15.24
C PHE A 106 4.95 -12.97 -16.73
#